data_66225f7a11f6a8b80fae7262b5bf8ed2
#
_entry.id   66225f7a11f6a8b80fae7262b5bf8ed2
#
_cell.length_a   1.000
_cell.length_b   1.000
_cell.length_c   1.000
_cell.angle_alpha   90.00
_cell.angle_beta   90.00
_cell.angle_gamma   90.00
#
_symmetry.space_group_name_H-M   'P 1'
#
loop_
_entity.id
_entity.type
_entity.pdbx_description
1 polymer ?
#
loop_
_entity_poly.entity_id
_entity_poly.type
_entity_poly.pdbx_seq_one_letter_code
_entity_poly.pdbx_strand_id
1 'polypeptide(L)'
;EKWVILVRLHPMAMKLKHKIEFNSSVIDATNYPDMQKLLLEASALVSDYSSCMFDYALLKRPCFIFANDILAYKNDRDFYFDLKDLPFSVAENNDELETNILKFNQKQFENDLVKFFKNVGLKENGNATEIASKQIETWMNL
;
A
#
# COMPACT_ATOMS: atom_id res chain seq x y z
N GLU A 1 -10.74 20.81 3.94
CA GLU A 1 -9.29 20.57 4.00
C GLU A 1 -8.71 20.46 2.60
N LYS A 2 -7.51 20.99 2.39
CA LYS A 2 -6.85 20.94 1.08
C LYS A 2 -5.89 19.76 1.06
N TRP A 3 -6.18 18.75 0.24
CA TRP A 3 -5.31 17.60 0.04
C TRP A 3 -4.11 17.96 -0.82
N VAL A 4 -2.96 17.34 -0.52
CA VAL A 4 -1.77 17.32 -1.36
C VAL A 4 -1.53 15.88 -1.81
N ILE A 5 -1.37 15.68 -3.10
CA ILE A 5 -1.12 14.38 -3.70
C ILE A 5 0.39 14.23 -3.91
N LEU A 6 0.99 13.21 -3.30
CA LEU A 6 2.37 12.83 -3.56
C LEU A 6 2.37 11.70 -4.59
N VAL A 7 2.91 11.96 -5.77
CA VAL A 7 3.01 10.95 -6.84
C VAL A 7 4.39 10.32 -6.81
N ARG A 8 4.45 9.00 -6.59
CA ARG A 8 5.67 8.22 -6.66
C ARG A 8 5.55 7.16 -7.73
N LEU A 9 6.22 7.35 -8.85
CA LEU A 9 6.21 6.40 -9.95
C LEU A 9 7.15 5.22 -9.67
N HIS A 10 6.71 4.02 -10.08
CA HIS A 10 7.59 2.87 -10.16
C HIS A 10 8.72 3.15 -11.19
N PRO A 11 9.96 2.69 -11.00
CA PRO A 11 11.06 2.91 -11.95
C PRO A 11 10.72 2.57 -13.40
N MET A 12 9.95 1.52 -13.65
CA MET A 12 9.50 1.14 -14.99
C MET A 12 8.51 2.14 -15.61
N ALA A 13 7.78 2.89 -14.79
CA ALA A 13 6.79 3.88 -15.22
C ALA A 13 7.37 5.29 -15.42
N MET A 14 8.68 5.50 -15.21
CA MET A 14 9.34 6.81 -15.35
C MET A 14 9.11 7.48 -16.72
N LYS A 15 8.98 6.69 -17.77
CA LYS A 15 8.68 7.19 -19.13
C LYS A 15 7.31 7.90 -19.22
N LEU A 16 6.41 7.62 -18.29
CA LEU A 16 5.06 8.21 -18.25
C LEU A 16 5.01 9.51 -17.43
N LYS A 17 6.09 9.89 -16.77
CA LYS A 17 6.15 11.10 -15.92
C LYS A 17 5.69 12.36 -16.64
N HIS A 18 6.03 12.51 -17.94
CA HIS A 18 5.64 13.65 -18.75
C HIS A 18 4.12 13.80 -18.97
N LYS A 19 3.32 12.76 -18.65
CA LYS A 19 1.85 12.79 -18.73
C LYS A 19 1.19 13.35 -17.47
N ILE A 20 1.96 13.64 -16.43
CA ILE A 20 1.46 14.11 -15.16
C ILE A 20 1.76 15.61 -15.04
N GLU A 21 0.72 16.40 -14.78
CA GLU A 21 0.87 17.82 -14.47
C GLU A 21 1.14 17.99 -12.96
N PHE A 22 2.37 18.33 -12.64
CA PHE A 22 2.76 18.66 -11.27
C PHE A 22 2.49 20.13 -10.95
N ASN A 23 2.01 20.40 -9.74
CA ASN A 23 1.67 21.74 -9.27
C ASN A 23 1.74 21.79 -7.73
N SER A 24 1.24 22.86 -7.11
CA SER A 24 1.24 23.01 -5.64
C SER A 24 0.39 21.99 -4.87
N SER A 25 -0.48 21.24 -5.56
CA SER A 25 -1.35 20.21 -4.97
C SER A 25 -0.99 18.79 -5.44
N VAL A 26 -0.18 18.65 -6.50
CA VAL A 26 0.29 17.38 -7.06
C VAL A 26 1.81 17.43 -7.13
N ILE A 27 2.48 16.79 -6.22
CA ILE A 27 3.94 16.88 -6.02
C ILE A 27 4.61 15.60 -6.50
N ASP A 28 5.68 15.75 -7.25
CA ASP A 28 6.53 14.63 -7.66
C ASP A 28 7.42 14.15 -6.49
N ALA A 29 7.09 13.00 -5.94
CA ALA A 29 7.86 12.31 -4.91
C ALA A 29 8.66 11.11 -5.45
N THR A 30 8.78 10.97 -6.79
CA THR A 30 9.40 9.79 -7.43
C THR A 30 10.84 9.57 -6.98
N ASN A 31 11.61 10.64 -6.83
CA ASN A 31 13.02 10.56 -6.41
C ASN A 31 13.22 10.69 -4.90
N TYR A 32 12.15 10.71 -4.12
CA TYR A 32 12.29 10.73 -2.66
C TYR A 32 12.96 9.43 -2.18
N PRO A 33 14.06 9.47 -1.41
CA PRO A 33 14.91 8.29 -1.20
C PRO A 33 14.28 7.23 -0.29
N ASP A 34 13.38 7.64 0.60
CA ASP A 34 12.87 6.81 1.68
C ASP A 34 11.36 6.59 1.53
N MET A 35 10.96 5.43 1.00
CA MET A 35 9.56 5.06 0.81
C MET A 35 8.82 4.98 2.15
N GLN A 36 9.44 4.43 3.18
CA GLN A 36 8.82 4.25 4.48
C GLN A 36 8.46 5.60 5.13
N LYS A 37 9.32 6.60 4.97
CA LYS A 37 9.00 7.96 5.43
C LYS A 37 7.80 8.56 4.70
N LEU A 38 7.70 8.37 3.38
CA LEU A 38 6.51 8.82 2.64
C LEU A 38 5.24 8.14 3.14
N LEU A 39 5.29 6.83 3.38
CA LEU A 39 4.15 6.09 3.92
C LEU A 39 3.77 6.57 5.31
N LEU A 40 4.74 6.84 6.19
CA LEU A 40 4.49 7.35 7.55
C LEU A 40 3.83 8.73 7.54
N GLU A 41 4.15 9.60 6.60
CA GLU A 41 3.59 10.95 6.50
C GLU A 41 2.23 10.97 5.77
N ALA A 42 1.96 9.98 4.92
CA ALA A 42 0.73 9.94 4.14
C ALA A 42 -0.51 9.67 5.02
N SER A 43 -1.58 10.42 4.79
CA SER A 43 -2.87 10.23 5.47
C SER A 43 -3.74 9.16 4.80
N ALA A 44 -3.51 8.89 3.51
CA ALA A 44 -4.14 7.84 2.75
C ALA A 44 -3.17 7.34 1.67
N LEU A 45 -3.32 6.10 1.25
CA LEU A 45 -2.59 5.48 0.14
C LEU A 45 -3.55 5.05 -0.96
N VAL A 46 -3.22 5.41 -2.19
CA VAL A 46 -3.77 4.79 -3.40
C VAL A 46 -2.61 4.10 -4.10
N SER A 47 -2.71 2.82 -4.35
CA SER A 47 -1.67 2.02 -5.02
C SER A 47 -2.29 1.05 -6.00
N ASP A 48 -1.46 0.46 -6.83
CA ASP A 48 -1.83 -0.66 -7.68
C ASP A 48 -1.59 -2.02 -6.96
N TYR A 49 -0.88 -2.94 -7.58
CA TYR A 49 -0.56 -4.27 -7.03
C TYR A 49 0.72 -4.29 -6.16
N SER A 50 1.14 -3.14 -5.66
CA SER A 50 2.38 -3.01 -4.89
C SER A 50 2.25 -3.56 -3.48
N SER A 51 3.26 -4.32 -3.02
CA SER A 51 3.32 -4.82 -1.65
C SER A 51 3.41 -3.73 -0.57
N CYS A 52 3.71 -2.48 -0.93
CA CYS A 52 3.74 -1.36 0.02
C CYS A 52 2.40 -1.12 0.73
N MET A 53 1.29 -1.60 0.16
CA MET A 53 -0.03 -1.55 0.81
C MET A 53 -0.06 -2.36 2.12
N PHE A 54 0.69 -3.47 2.21
CA PHE A 54 0.75 -4.27 3.44
C PHE A 54 1.55 -3.56 4.54
N ASP A 55 2.66 -2.89 4.18
CA ASP A 55 3.41 -2.05 5.12
C ASP A 55 2.53 -0.89 5.61
N TYR A 56 1.81 -0.25 4.68
CA TYR A 56 0.92 0.85 5.01
C TYR A 56 -0.26 0.42 5.89
N ALA A 57 -0.75 -0.81 5.72
CA ALA A 57 -1.83 -1.38 6.53
C ALA A 57 -1.50 -1.44 8.03
N LEU A 58 -0.22 -1.54 8.40
CA LEU A 58 0.22 -1.49 9.81
C LEU A 58 -0.11 -0.16 10.47
N LEU A 59 -0.22 0.92 9.70
CA LEU A 59 -0.61 2.25 10.19
C LEU A 59 -2.12 2.38 10.41
N LYS A 60 -2.92 1.42 9.94
CA LYS A 60 -4.40 1.42 9.98
C LYS A 60 -5.03 2.67 9.36
N ARG A 61 -4.36 3.26 8.38
CA ARG A 61 -4.84 4.43 7.62
C ARG A 61 -5.51 3.99 6.32
N PRO A 62 -6.39 4.82 5.72
CA PRO A 62 -7.10 4.49 4.48
C PRO A 62 -6.17 4.04 3.36
N CYS A 63 -6.42 2.86 2.82
CA CYS A 63 -5.66 2.31 1.71
C CYS A 63 -6.64 1.79 0.64
N PHE A 64 -6.40 2.18 -0.61
CA PHE A 64 -7.23 1.84 -1.76
C PHE A 64 -6.37 1.22 -2.86
N ILE A 65 -6.91 0.21 -3.55
CA ILE A 65 -6.26 -0.41 -4.70
C ILE A 65 -6.93 0.12 -5.97
N PHE A 66 -6.12 0.63 -6.91
CA PHE A 66 -6.57 1.01 -8.24
C PHE A 66 -6.04 -0.01 -9.26
N ALA A 67 -6.94 -0.84 -9.79
CA ALA A 67 -6.64 -2.05 -10.56
C ALA A 67 -7.32 -2.04 -11.93
N ASN A 68 -7.10 -1.00 -12.75
CA ASN A 68 -7.77 -0.79 -14.04
C ASN A 68 -7.36 -1.81 -15.12
N ASP A 69 -6.33 -2.60 -14.90
CA ASP A 69 -5.81 -3.63 -15.80
C ASP A 69 -5.78 -5.04 -15.18
N ILE A 70 -6.63 -5.29 -14.18
CA ILE A 70 -6.63 -6.51 -13.35
C ILE A 70 -6.64 -7.80 -14.20
N LEU A 71 -7.38 -7.83 -15.32
CA LEU A 71 -7.44 -9.00 -16.18
C LEU A 71 -6.11 -9.24 -16.89
N ALA A 72 -5.46 -8.18 -17.37
CA ALA A 72 -4.15 -8.27 -18.00
C ALA A 72 -3.09 -8.70 -16.97
N TYR A 73 -3.13 -8.13 -15.77
CA TYR A 73 -2.20 -8.48 -14.71
C TYR A 73 -2.33 -9.94 -14.26
N LYS A 74 -3.55 -10.46 -14.09
CA LYS A 74 -3.80 -11.88 -13.76
C LYS A 74 -3.28 -12.85 -14.82
N ASN A 75 -3.28 -12.46 -16.09
CA ASN A 75 -2.77 -13.29 -17.17
C ASN A 75 -1.23 -13.34 -17.25
N ASP A 76 -0.56 -12.29 -16.78
CA ASP A 76 0.91 -12.16 -16.81
C ASP A 76 1.56 -12.57 -15.48
N ARG A 77 0.89 -12.31 -14.36
CA ARG A 77 1.37 -12.57 -12.99
C ARG A 77 0.22 -13.04 -12.13
N ASP A 78 0.50 -13.91 -11.19
CA ASP A 78 -0.51 -14.36 -10.24
C ASP A 78 -0.44 -13.56 -8.93
N PHE A 79 -1.51 -13.63 -8.13
CA PHE A 79 -1.58 -12.99 -6.82
C PHE A 79 -1.45 -14.04 -5.72
N TYR A 80 -0.77 -13.70 -4.63
CA TYR A 80 -0.78 -14.51 -3.40
C TYR A 80 -2.16 -14.56 -2.74
N PHE A 81 -2.95 -13.50 -2.91
CA PHE A 81 -4.32 -13.35 -2.40
C PHE A 81 -5.23 -12.89 -3.52
N ASP A 82 -6.46 -13.37 -3.58
CA ASP A 82 -7.46 -12.72 -4.42
C ASP A 82 -7.68 -11.29 -3.89
N LEU A 83 -7.74 -10.29 -4.77
CA LEU A 83 -7.87 -8.88 -4.35
C LEU A 83 -9.12 -8.64 -3.50
N LYS A 84 -10.19 -9.43 -3.71
CA LYS A 84 -11.41 -9.34 -2.90
C LYS A 84 -11.28 -9.91 -1.48
N ASP A 85 -10.23 -10.69 -1.21
CA ASP A 85 -9.95 -11.24 0.12
C ASP A 85 -9.05 -10.29 0.93
N LEU A 86 -8.55 -9.22 0.29
CA LEU A 86 -7.79 -8.17 0.94
C LEU A 86 -8.71 -7.20 1.70
N PRO A 87 -8.23 -6.57 2.76
CA PRO A 87 -9.01 -5.59 3.52
C PRO A 87 -9.13 -4.22 2.83
N PHE A 88 -8.64 -4.09 1.60
CA PHE A 88 -8.57 -2.84 0.85
C PHE A 88 -9.72 -2.74 -0.15
N SER A 89 -10.32 -1.56 -0.29
CA SER A 89 -11.30 -1.31 -1.35
C SER A 89 -10.59 -1.28 -2.70
N VAL A 90 -11.09 -2.08 -3.65
CA VAL A 90 -10.56 -2.16 -5.03
C VAL A 90 -11.42 -1.31 -5.94
N ALA A 91 -10.79 -0.58 -6.85
CA ALA A 91 -11.42 0.20 -7.90
C ALA A 91 -10.76 -0.12 -9.26
N GLU A 92 -11.58 -0.37 -10.28
CA GLU A 92 -11.10 -0.63 -11.64
C GLU A 92 -11.17 0.63 -12.53
N ASN A 93 -11.81 1.70 -12.04
CA ASN A 93 -11.93 3.00 -12.71
C ASN A 93 -12.02 4.15 -11.70
N ASN A 94 -11.96 5.39 -12.21
CA ASN A 94 -11.95 6.58 -11.37
C ASN A 94 -13.24 6.77 -10.57
N ASP A 95 -14.41 6.45 -11.15
CA ASP A 95 -15.71 6.63 -10.50
C ASP A 95 -15.85 5.68 -9.30
N GLU A 96 -15.33 4.47 -9.42
CA GLU A 96 -15.27 3.50 -8.32
C GLU A 96 -14.29 3.97 -7.24
N LEU A 97 -13.10 4.47 -7.64
CA LEU A 97 -12.14 5.00 -6.68
C LEU A 97 -12.71 6.16 -5.88
N GLU A 98 -13.34 7.13 -6.56
CA GLU A 98 -14.02 8.25 -5.91
C GLU A 98 -15.09 7.75 -4.94
N THR A 99 -15.92 6.81 -5.38
CA THR A 99 -16.98 6.21 -4.55
C THR A 99 -16.39 5.54 -3.31
N ASN A 100 -15.29 4.78 -3.45
CA ASN A 100 -14.62 4.10 -2.36
C ASN A 100 -14.04 5.09 -1.34
N ILE A 101 -13.45 6.19 -1.81
CA ILE A 101 -12.93 7.26 -0.95
C ILE A 101 -14.07 7.94 -0.19
N LEU A 102 -15.16 8.33 -0.88
CA LEU A 102 -16.28 9.05 -0.27
C LEU A 102 -17.05 8.19 0.74
N LYS A 103 -17.14 6.88 0.52
CA LYS A 103 -17.85 5.92 1.39
C LYS A 103 -16.93 5.24 2.41
N PHE A 104 -15.67 5.63 2.49
CA PHE A 104 -14.72 4.99 3.38
C PHE A 104 -15.21 5.00 4.84
N ASN A 105 -15.14 3.83 5.49
CA ASN A 105 -15.51 3.66 6.88
C ASN A 105 -14.31 3.12 7.67
N GLN A 106 -13.70 3.97 8.48
CA GLN A 106 -12.51 3.66 9.27
C GLN A 106 -12.73 2.44 10.18
N LYS A 107 -13.86 2.37 10.89
CA LYS A 107 -14.14 1.29 11.83
C LYS A 107 -14.30 -0.07 11.12
N GLN A 108 -14.97 -0.08 9.96
CA GLN A 108 -15.11 -1.29 9.17
C GLN A 108 -13.74 -1.75 8.65
N PHE A 109 -12.95 -0.82 8.10
CA PHE A 109 -11.61 -1.08 7.61
C PHE A 109 -10.69 -1.68 8.69
N GLU A 110 -10.67 -1.11 9.90
CA GLU A 110 -9.89 -1.64 11.02
C GLU A 110 -10.32 -3.05 11.41
N ASN A 111 -11.62 -3.34 11.41
CA ASN A 111 -12.14 -4.67 11.69
C ASN A 111 -11.69 -5.70 10.63
N ASP A 112 -11.67 -5.30 9.37
CA ASP A 112 -11.26 -6.17 8.27
C ASP A 112 -9.73 -6.37 8.27
N LEU A 113 -8.94 -5.33 8.62
CA LEU A 113 -7.51 -5.45 8.86
C LEU A 113 -7.20 -6.46 9.98
N VAL A 114 -7.91 -6.40 11.10
CA VAL A 114 -7.71 -7.34 12.24
C VAL A 114 -7.94 -8.79 11.79
N LYS A 115 -9.01 -9.04 11.02
CA LYS A 115 -9.29 -10.37 10.47
C LYS A 115 -8.18 -10.81 9.51
N PHE A 116 -7.78 -9.93 8.59
CA PHE A 116 -6.73 -10.21 7.61
C PHE A 116 -5.40 -10.52 8.31
N PHE A 117 -4.94 -9.68 9.23
CA PHE A 117 -3.70 -9.90 9.97
C PHE A 117 -3.69 -11.21 10.76
N LYS A 118 -4.84 -11.57 11.35
CA LYS A 118 -4.99 -12.87 12.02
C LYS A 118 -4.86 -14.02 11.01
N ASN A 119 -5.50 -13.92 9.86
CA ASN A 119 -5.50 -14.99 8.85
C ASN A 119 -4.10 -15.22 8.25
N VAL A 120 -3.33 -14.13 8.01
CA VAL A 120 -1.95 -14.24 7.51
C VAL A 120 -0.93 -14.52 8.60
N GLY A 121 -1.35 -14.61 9.88
CA GLY A 121 -0.46 -14.90 10.99
C GLY A 121 0.52 -13.77 11.31
N LEU A 122 0.14 -12.50 11.07
CA LEU A 122 0.98 -11.35 11.37
C LEU A 122 1.39 -11.36 12.86
N LYS A 123 2.69 -11.24 13.10
CA LYS A 123 3.30 -11.19 14.46
C LYS A 123 4.15 -9.92 14.65
N GLU A 124 3.98 -8.93 13.77
CA GLU A 124 4.77 -7.69 13.86
C GLU A 124 4.40 -6.91 15.14
N ASN A 125 5.42 -6.59 15.93
CA ASN A 125 5.28 -5.87 17.20
C ASN A 125 6.44 -4.87 17.44
N GLY A 126 7.19 -4.55 16.40
CA GLY A 126 8.31 -3.59 16.42
C GLY A 126 9.66 -4.17 16.84
N ASN A 127 9.75 -5.47 17.15
CA ASN A 127 11.00 -6.10 17.59
C ASN A 127 11.47 -7.28 16.70
N ALA A 128 11.00 -7.34 15.45
CA ALA A 128 11.36 -8.39 14.49
C ALA A 128 12.86 -8.50 14.28
N THR A 129 13.58 -7.37 14.19
CA THR A 129 15.03 -7.33 14.02
C THR A 129 15.76 -7.96 15.23
N GLU A 130 15.33 -7.65 16.45
CA GLU A 130 15.92 -8.23 17.67
C GLU A 130 15.71 -9.75 17.72
N ILE A 131 14.51 -10.21 17.41
CA ILE A 131 14.17 -11.64 17.37
C ILE A 131 15.02 -12.35 16.33
N ALA A 132 15.13 -11.79 15.12
CA ALA A 132 15.94 -12.37 14.04
C ALA A 132 17.43 -12.43 14.41
N SER A 133 17.98 -11.35 14.99
CA SER A 133 19.38 -11.34 15.46
C SER A 133 19.65 -12.42 16.49
N LYS A 134 18.83 -12.53 17.51
CA LYS A 134 18.97 -13.58 18.55
C LYS A 134 18.88 -14.99 17.96
N GLN A 135 18.03 -15.20 16.96
CA GLN A 135 17.90 -16.49 16.32
C GLN A 135 19.16 -16.83 15.51
N ILE A 136 19.73 -15.85 14.79
CA ILE A 136 21.00 -16.03 14.05
C ILE A 136 22.15 -16.33 15.01
N GLU A 137 22.29 -15.55 16.08
CA GLU A 137 23.31 -15.79 17.12
C GLU A 137 23.21 -17.22 17.69
N THR A 138 21.98 -17.67 17.99
CA THR A 138 21.75 -19.05 18.46
C THR A 138 22.21 -20.08 17.44
N TRP A 139 21.94 -19.90 16.16
CA TRP A 139 22.36 -20.82 15.09
C TRP A 139 23.87 -20.79 14.85
N MET A 140 24.51 -19.66 15.07
CA MET A 140 25.96 -19.51 14.95
C MET A 140 26.73 -19.98 16.21
N ASN A 141 26.03 -20.36 17.27
CA ASN A 141 26.57 -20.72 18.59
C ASN A 141 27.45 -19.59 19.19
N LEU A 142 27.06 -18.35 19.03
CA LEU A 142 27.70 -17.15 19.57
C LEU A 142 27.11 -16.77 20.94
#